data_94e04716098caa642b5b6865085ce65f
#
_entry.id   94e04716098caa642b5b6865085ce65f
#
_cell.length_a   1.000
_cell.length_b   1.000
_cell.length_c   1.000
_cell.angle_alpha   90.00
_cell.angle_beta   90.00
_cell.angle_gamma   90.00
#
_symmetry.space_group_name_H-M   'P 1'
#
loop_
_entity.id
_entity.type
_entity.pdbx_description
1 polymer ?
#
loop_
_entity_poly.entity_id
_entity_poly.type
_entity_poly.pdbx_seq_one_letter_code
_entity_poly.pdbx_strand_id
1 'polypeptide(L)'
;TVPDGVTDIGYGAFAGSSLRDIQLSDSLRAVGFRAFDNAKLEVLEYPEGITELNEWYTMGCENLNAVYLPDTLESIEPLAIAKNADLAQIVSHDDRFTTDLSDWSVSNLEMVPDVYFAGTEQEWKALTKNWDFSEYNTDPSVMDKVTVHFNAKRQSSLLGDVNADGQFTVADMVLLQKWLIGKGILHSPDNGDMNGDGILNSWDLVRMRRALLGQSLN
;
A
#
# COMPACT_ATOMS: atom_id res chain seq x y z
N THR A 1 1.86 -0.48 -12.65
CA THR A 1 1.45 -1.84 -12.27
C THR A 1 2.65 -2.76 -12.31
N VAL A 2 2.87 -3.54 -11.26
CA VAL A 2 3.81 -4.67 -11.23
C VAL A 2 3.10 -5.86 -11.89
N PRO A 3 3.68 -6.47 -12.93
CA PRO A 3 3.02 -7.55 -13.68
C PRO A 3 2.75 -8.79 -12.82
N ASP A 4 1.70 -9.54 -13.17
CA ASP A 4 1.43 -10.86 -12.57
C ASP A 4 2.61 -11.80 -12.76
N GLY A 5 2.87 -12.63 -11.74
CA GLY A 5 3.99 -13.53 -11.69
C GLY A 5 5.28 -12.94 -11.13
N VAL A 6 5.35 -11.63 -10.86
CA VAL A 6 6.44 -11.04 -10.09
C VAL A 6 6.24 -11.39 -8.61
N THR A 7 7.17 -12.12 -8.05
CA THR A 7 7.13 -12.60 -6.65
C THR A 7 7.96 -11.75 -5.71
N ASP A 8 8.93 -11.01 -6.22
CA ASP A 8 9.90 -10.28 -5.42
C ASP A 8 10.17 -8.88 -6.00
N ILE A 9 10.13 -7.88 -5.16
CA ILE A 9 10.65 -6.54 -5.45
C ILE A 9 12.02 -6.43 -4.78
N GLY A 10 13.05 -6.18 -5.57
CA GLY A 10 14.43 -6.12 -5.08
C GLY A 10 14.76 -4.85 -4.29
N TYR A 11 15.98 -4.83 -3.71
CA TYR A 11 16.55 -3.66 -3.04
C TYR A 11 16.44 -2.40 -3.90
N GLY A 12 15.84 -1.34 -3.36
CA GLY A 12 15.75 -0.03 -3.99
C GLY A 12 15.06 0.01 -5.36
N ALA A 13 14.26 -0.99 -5.71
CA ALA A 13 13.73 -1.17 -7.08
C ALA A 13 12.94 0.05 -7.61
N PHE A 14 12.28 0.78 -6.72
CA PHE A 14 11.51 2.00 -7.03
C PHE A 14 12.03 3.21 -6.28
N ALA A 15 13.24 3.15 -5.73
CA ALA A 15 13.82 4.25 -4.97
C ALA A 15 13.95 5.52 -5.83
N GLY A 16 13.54 6.66 -5.27
CA GLY A 16 13.56 7.96 -5.94
C GLY A 16 12.60 8.09 -7.11
N SER A 17 11.67 7.13 -7.28
CA SER A 17 10.71 7.18 -8.38
C SER A 17 9.69 8.30 -8.21
N SER A 18 9.18 8.81 -9.33
CA SER A 18 8.10 9.80 -9.35
C SER A 18 6.70 9.17 -9.28
N LEU A 19 6.62 7.85 -9.02
CA LEU A 19 5.35 7.13 -8.89
C LEU A 19 4.55 7.70 -7.72
N ARG A 20 3.30 8.05 -7.96
CA ARG A 20 2.34 8.44 -6.93
C ARG A 20 1.50 7.28 -6.45
N ASP A 21 1.35 6.29 -7.31
CA ASP A 21 0.59 5.07 -7.10
C ASP A 21 1.33 3.90 -7.72
N ILE A 22 1.20 2.73 -7.12
CA ILE A 22 1.75 1.48 -7.63
C ILE A 22 0.79 0.34 -7.30
N GLN A 23 0.35 -0.35 -8.32
CA GLN A 23 -0.39 -1.59 -8.16
C GLN A 23 0.61 -2.74 -8.06
N LEU A 24 0.66 -3.40 -6.91
CA LEU A 24 1.48 -4.57 -6.67
C LEU A 24 0.78 -5.84 -7.16
N SER A 25 1.58 -6.81 -7.62
CA SER A 25 1.07 -8.11 -8.07
C SER A 25 0.57 -8.95 -6.88
N ASP A 26 -0.55 -9.66 -7.05
CA ASP A 26 -1.04 -10.64 -6.07
C ASP A 26 -0.08 -11.84 -5.91
N SER A 27 0.84 -12.01 -6.87
CA SER A 27 1.92 -13.01 -6.78
C SER A 27 3.06 -12.58 -5.87
N LEU A 28 3.10 -11.32 -5.41
CA LEU A 28 4.20 -10.78 -4.61
C LEU A 28 4.28 -11.49 -3.25
N ARG A 29 5.51 -11.83 -2.85
CA ARG A 29 5.83 -12.53 -1.59
C ARG A 29 6.88 -11.80 -0.77
N ALA A 30 7.72 -10.99 -1.42
CA ALA A 30 8.77 -10.25 -0.74
C ALA A 30 8.96 -8.85 -1.31
N VAL A 31 9.25 -7.91 -0.42
CA VAL A 31 9.66 -6.55 -0.74
C VAL A 31 11.06 -6.33 -0.16
N GLY A 32 11.96 -5.86 -0.98
CA GLY A 32 13.35 -5.62 -0.58
C GLY A 32 13.53 -4.33 0.20
N PHE A 33 14.57 -4.28 1.00
CA PHE A 33 14.98 -3.12 1.76
C PHE A 33 15.05 -1.87 0.86
N ARG A 34 14.49 -0.74 1.32
CA ARG A 34 14.42 0.55 0.60
C ARG A 34 13.72 0.49 -0.76
N ALA A 35 12.86 -0.48 -0.98
CA ALA A 35 12.23 -0.69 -2.28
C ALA A 35 11.54 0.56 -2.84
N PHE A 36 10.95 1.37 -1.99
CA PHE A 36 10.24 2.60 -2.35
C PHE A 36 10.90 3.87 -1.78
N ASP A 37 12.13 3.78 -1.31
CA ASP A 37 12.83 4.90 -0.66
C ASP A 37 12.76 6.19 -1.51
N ASN A 38 12.34 7.31 -0.91
CA ASN A 38 12.16 8.60 -1.58
C ASN A 38 11.20 8.58 -2.79
N ALA A 39 10.33 7.58 -2.93
CA ALA A 39 9.28 7.58 -3.94
C ALA A 39 8.19 8.63 -3.60
N LYS A 40 7.43 9.05 -4.60
CA LYS A 40 6.35 10.05 -4.42
C LYS A 40 4.99 9.41 -4.17
N LEU A 41 4.98 8.18 -3.62
CA LEU A 41 3.77 7.45 -3.33
C LEU A 41 2.86 8.20 -2.36
N GLU A 42 1.57 8.19 -2.64
CA GLU A 42 0.51 8.75 -1.81
C GLU A 42 -0.22 7.64 -1.02
N VAL A 43 -0.33 6.48 -1.64
CA VAL A 43 -0.93 5.26 -1.06
C VAL A 43 -0.07 4.06 -1.42
N LEU A 44 0.07 3.11 -0.51
CA LEU A 44 0.71 1.83 -0.75
C LEU A 44 -0.17 0.69 -0.23
N GLU A 45 -0.48 -0.26 -1.11
CA GLU A 45 -1.28 -1.41 -0.80
C GLU A 45 -0.47 -2.69 -0.98
N TYR A 46 -0.32 -3.46 0.10
CA TYR A 46 0.36 -4.75 0.08
C TYR A 46 -0.62 -5.89 -0.20
N PRO A 47 -0.29 -6.81 -1.11
CA PRO A 47 -1.15 -7.95 -1.45
C PRO A 47 -1.14 -9.03 -0.37
N GLU A 48 -2.18 -9.88 -0.39
CA GLU A 48 -2.38 -10.99 0.56
C GLU A 48 -1.25 -12.04 0.58
N GLY A 49 -0.31 -11.99 -0.35
CA GLY A 49 0.85 -12.88 -0.35
C GLY A 49 1.99 -12.45 0.56
N ILE A 50 1.95 -11.23 1.09
CA ILE A 50 2.96 -10.70 1.98
C ILE A 50 2.67 -11.17 3.41
N THR A 51 3.65 -11.83 4.02
CA THR A 51 3.58 -12.33 5.40
C THR A 51 4.49 -11.59 6.37
N GLU A 52 5.50 -10.88 5.85
CA GLU A 52 6.47 -10.16 6.65
C GLU A 52 6.73 -8.76 6.07
N LEU A 53 6.71 -7.75 6.91
CA LEU A 53 7.13 -6.40 6.57
C LEU A 53 8.25 -5.97 7.52
N ASN A 54 9.45 -5.93 6.97
CA ASN A 54 10.63 -5.47 7.66
C ASN A 54 10.74 -3.95 7.57
N GLU A 55 11.83 -3.39 8.06
CA GLU A 55 12.05 -1.95 8.15
C GLU A 55 12.36 -1.28 6.80
N TRP A 56 12.17 0.04 6.73
CA TRP A 56 12.74 0.94 5.73
C TRP A 56 12.24 0.79 4.30
N TYR A 57 11.05 0.28 4.06
CA TYR A 57 10.54 0.17 2.68
C TYR A 57 10.13 1.51 2.08
N THR A 58 9.61 2.42 2.91
CA THR A 58 8.92 3.65 2.51
C THR A 58 9.59 4.92 3.02
N MET A 59 10.86 4.83 3.41
CA MET A 59 11.60 5.99 3.91
C MET A 59 11.68 7.12 2.88
N GLY A 60 11.45 8.36 3.32
CA GLY A 60 11.44 9.52 2.45
C GLY A 60 10.22 9.61 1.51
N CYS A 61 9.21 8.77 1.69
CA CYS A 61 7.94 8.88 1.00
C CYS A 61 7.06 9.96 1.65
N GLU A 62 7.48 11.21 1.57
CA GLU A 62 6.85 12.35 2.27
C GLU A 62 5.34 12.49 2.00
N ASN A 63 4.88 12.05 0.82
CA ASN A 63 3.48 12.13 0.42
C ASN A 63 2.63 10.94 0.88
N LEU A 64 3.25 9.90 1.46
CA LEU A 64 2.55 8.69 1.83
C LEU A 64 1.59 8.95 3.00
N ASN A 65 0.30 8.83 2.73
CA ASN A 65 -0.76 9.13 3.70
C ASN A 65 -1.50 7.89 4.16
N ALA A 66 -1.48 6.81 3.37
CA ALA A 66 -2.17 5.58 3.72
C ALA A 66 -1.39 4.35 3.29
N VAL A 67 -1.43 3.32 4.16
CA VAL A 67 -0.91 1.98 3.86
C VAL A 67 -2.01 0.96 4.12
N TYR A 68 -2.24 0.07 3.15
CA TYR A 68 -3.14 -1.08 3.29
C TYR A 68 -2.32 -2.34 3.54
N LEU A 69 -2.62 -3.04 4.62
CA LEU A 69 -1.92 -4.21 5.11
C LEU A 69 -2.84 -5.44 5.06
N PRO A 70 -2.38 -6.57 4.53
CA PRO A 70 -3.16 -7.81 4.46
C PRO A 70 -3.33 -8.45 5.86
N ASP A 71 -4.33 -9.32 6.00
CA ASP A 71 -4.52 -10.13 7.21
C ASP A 71 -3.58 -11.33 7.30
N THR A 72 -2.87 -11.64 6.20
CA THR A 72 -1.86 -12.69 6.13
C THR A 72 -0.55 -12.36 6.82
N LEU A 73 -0.38 -11.12 7.35
CA LEU A 73 0.83 -10.71 8.04
C LEU A 73 1.06 -11.53 9.32
N GLU A 74 2.24 -12.12 9.41
CA GLU A 74 2.76 -12.84 10.58
C GLU A 74 3.71 -11.96 11.40
N SER A 75 4.41 -11.00 10.74
CA SER A 75 5.28 -10.04 11.41
C SER A 75 5.31 -8.69 10.70
N ILE A 76 5.46 -7.63 11.49
CA ILE A 76 5.66 -6.27 11.00
C ILE A 76 6.58 -5.52 11.97
N GLU A 77 7.62 -4.90 11.43
CA GLU A 77 8.53 -4.06 12.21
C GLU A 77 8.00 -2.62 12.33
N PRO A 78 8.32 -1.89 13.41
CA PRO A 78 7.79 -0.55 13.64
C PRO A 78 8.00 0.40 12.47
N LEU A 79 9.20 0.39 11.87
CA LEU A 79 9.54 1.31 10.79
C LEU A 79 9.05 0.87 9.41
N ALA A 80 8.38 -0.27 9.31
CA ALA A 80 7.75 -0.72 8.05
C ALA A 80 6.62 0.22 7.58
N ILE A 81 6.05 0.99 8.52
CA ILE A 81 5.01 1.99 8.25
C ILE A 81 5.50 3.43 8.49
N ALA A 82 6.80 3.66 8.48
CA ALA A 82 7.37 5.00 8.55
C ALA A 82 7.40 5.64 7.17
N LYS A 83 6.92 6.87 7.04
CA LYS A 83 6.96 7.63 5.78
C LYS A 83 8.18 8.52 5.67
N ASN A 84 8.76 8.94 6.78
CA ASN A 84 9.94 9.79 6.82
C ASN A 84 10.74 9.59 8.11
N ALA A 85 12.05 9.67 8.00
CA ALA A 85 12.95 9.81 9.14
C ALA A 85 14.33 10.28 8.66
N ASP A 86 14.99 11.08 9.46
CA ASP A 86 16.38 11.43 9.24
C ASP A 86 17.26 10.33 9.83
N LEU A 87 18.07 9.71 8.99
CA LEU A 87 19.03 8.71 9.36
C LEU A 87 20.38 9.38 9.61
N ALA A 88 20.85 9.36 10.85
CA ALA A 88 22.22 9.70 11.19
C ALA A 88 23.01 8.42 11.41
N GLN A 89 23.89 8.11 10.47
CA GLN A 89 24.86 7.04 10.68
C GLN A 89 25.83 7.44 11.79
N ILE A 90 25.87 6.68 12.87
CA ILE A 90 26.93 6.79 13.86
C ILE A 90 28.16 6.22 13.17
N VAL A 91 29.11 7.12 12.85
CA VAL A 91 30.27 6.84 12.01
C VAL A 91 31.05 5.63 12.52
N SER A 92 30.84 4.48 11.93
CA SER A 92 31.78 3.38 11.96
C SER A 92 32.55 3.35 10.64
N HIS A 93 33.85 3.23 10.72
CA HIS A 93 34.81 3.40 9.61
C HIS A 93 34.86 2.19 8.66
N ASP A 94 33.75 1.53 8.36
CA ASP A 94 33.75 0.39 7.42
C ASP A 94 32.72 0.60 6.31
N ASP A 95 33.21 0.77 5.08
CA ASP A 95 32.45 0.96 3.85
C ASP A 95 31.59 -0.25 3.43
N ARG A 96 31.36 -1.20 4.30
CA ARG A 96 30.52 -2.36 4.03
C ARG A 96 29.12 -2.09 4.56
N PHE A 97 28.15 -2.18 3.68
CA PHE A 97 26.73 -2.31 4.02
C PHE A 97 26.55 -3.45 5.02
N THR A 98 26.65 -3.13 6.29
CA THR A 98 26.21 -4.05 7.33
C THR A 98 24.71 -3.82 7.50
N THR A 99 23.95 -4.88 7.43
CA THR A 99 22.52 -4.91 7.80
C THR A 99 22.32 -4.76 9.31
N ASP A 100 23.38 -4.49 10.04
CA ASP A 100 23.33 -4.19 11.48
C ASP A 100 22.99 -2.72 11.66
N LEU A 101 21.74 -2.46 11.96
CA LEU A 101 21.17 -1.12 12.17
C LEU A 101 21.43 -0.59 13.58
N SER A 102 22.08 -1.35 14.46
CA SER A 102 22.36 -0.96 15.84
C SER A 102 23.18 0.33 15.97
N ASP A 103 23.93 0.70 14.91
CA ASP A 103 24.72 1.93 14.85
C ASP A 103 23.98 3.14 14.22
N TRP A 104 22.68 3.00 13.94
CA TRP A 104 21.91 4.08 13.35
C TRP A 104 21.03 4.76 14.38
N SER A 105 21.02 6.06 14.38
CA SER A 105 20.03 6.84 15.11
C SER A 105 18.97 7.39 14.14
N VAL A 106 17.72 7.32 14.57
CA VAL A 106 16.58 7.86 13.84
C VAL A 106 16.16 9.16 14.51
N SER A 107 16.06 10.23 13.73
CA SER A 107 15.46 11.49 14.18
C SER A 107 14.35 11.90 13.21
N ASN A 108 13.45 12.78 13.69
CA ASN A 108 12.32 13.26 12.90
C ASN A 108 11.47 12.12 12.28
N LEU A 109 11.27 11.03 13.05
CA LEU A 109 10.45 9.93 12.59
C LEU A 109 9.01 10.38 12.40
N GLU A 110 8.49 10.19 11.20
CA GLU A 110 7.08 10.36 10.86
C GLU A 110 6.49 9.04 10.41
N MET A 111 5.40 8.64 11.06
CA MET A 111 4.63 7.46 10.67
C MET A 111 3.59 7.81 9.61
N VAL A 112 3.18 6.83 8.83
CA VAL A 112 2.01 6.96 7.94
C VAL A 112 0.77 7.24 8.80
N PRO A 113 -0.03 8.29 8.51
CA PRO A 113 -1.13 8.68 9.38
C PRO A 113 -2.29 7.69 9.40
N ASP A 114 -2.57 7.03 8.29
CA ASP A 114 -3.66 6.06 8.16
C ASP A 114 -3.13 4.67 7.78
N VAL A 115 -3.35 3.69 8.64
CA VAL A 115 -3.03 2.27 8.42
C VAL A 115 -4.31 1.48 8.33
N TYR A 116 -4.57 0.89 7.18
CA TYR A 116 -5.72 0.04 6.92
C TYR A 116 -5.30 -1.42 7.03
N PHE A 117 -5.61 -2.05 8.15
CA PHE A 117 -5.29 -3.45 8.41
C PHE A 117 -6.50 -4.35 8.15
N ALA A 118 -6.34 -5.36 7.31
CA ALA A 118 -7.44 -6.26 6.94
C ALA A 118 -7.92 -7.13 8.11
N GLY A 119 -7.04 -7.40 9.07
CA GLY A 119 -7.33 -8.17 10.28
C GLY A 119 -8.03 -7.37 11.38
N THR A 120 -8.22 -8.03 12.52
CA THR A 120 -8.86 -7.48 13.71
C THR A 120 -7.91 -6.68 14.59
N GLU A 121 -8.46 -5.86 15.48
CA GLU A 121 -7.68 -5.16 16.50
C GLU A 121 -6.86 -6.11 17.40
N GLN A 122 -7.38 -7.31 17.67
CA GLN A 122 -6.69 -8.30 18.49
C GLN A 122 -5.44 -8.85 17.76
N GLU A 123 -5.55 -9.11 16.46
CA GLU A 123 -4.42 -9.56 15.63
C GLU A 123 -3.38 -8.45 15.49
N TRP A 124 -3.80 -7.21 15.29
CA TRP A 124 -2.88 -6.06 15.28
C TRP A 124 -2.08 -5.95 16.59
N LYS A 125 -2.77 -6.02 17.73
CA LYS A 125 -2.10 -6.00 19.04
C LYS A 125 -1.14 -7.17 19.23
N ALA A 126 -1.43 -8.33 18.65
CA ALA A 126 -0.54 -9.48 18.71
C ALA A 126 0.70 -9.27 17.83
N LEU A 127 0.57 -8.68 16.65
CA LEU A 127 1.67 -8.34 15.73
C LEU A 127 2.60 -7.29 16.33
N THR A 128 2.04 -6.26 16.97
CA THR A 128 2.79 -5.09 17.44
C THR A 128 3.23 -5.16 18.90
N LYS A 129 2.92 -6.24 19.61
CA LYS A 129 3.15 -6.39 21.06
C LYS A 129 4.60 -6.25 21.51
N ASN A 130 5.55 -6.54 20.61
CA ASN A 130 6.98 -6.51 20.89
C ASN A 130 7.68 -5.28 20.30
N TRP A 131 6.91 -4.33 19.76
CA TRP A 131 7.50 -3.12 19.22
C TRP A 131 8.26 -2.35 20.31
N ASP A 132 9.52 -2.09 20.04
CA ASP A 132 10.40 -1.33 20.92
C ASP A 132 11.04 -0.17 20.16
N PHE A 133 10.47 1.01 20.33
CA PHE A 133 10.98 2.24 19.70
C PHE A 133 12.28 2.74 20.36
N SER A 134 12.70 2.17 21.51
CA SER A 134 13.93 2.57 22.17
C SER A 134 15.17 2.19 21.37
N GLU A 135 15.12 1.12 20.58
CA GLU A 135 16.18 0.71 19.66
C GLU A 135 16.50 1.80 18.62
N TYR A 136 15.51 2.62 18.28
CA TYR A 136 15.65 3.71 17.32
C TYR A 136 15.88 5.07 17.99
N ASN A 137 16.05 5.10 19.32
CA ASN A 137 16.11 6.32 20.11
C ASN A 137 14.90 7.25 19.87
N THR A 138 13.73 6.66 19.68
CA THR A 138 12.47 7.34 19.31
C THR A 138 11.44 7.18 20.42
N ASP A 139 10.65 8.23 20.66
CA ASP A 139 9.53 8.21 21.58
C ASP A 139 8.37 7.40 21.00
N PRO A 140 7.82 6.40 21.71
CA PRO A 140 6.66 5.64 21.27
C PRO A 140 5.43 6.48 20.91
N SER A 141 5.34 7.72 21.43
CA SER A 141 4.24 8.64 21.11
C SER A 141 4.13 9.02 19.62
N VAL A 142 5.11 8.65 18.80
CA VAL A 142 4.99 8.78 17.33
C VAL A 142 3.77 8.01 16.80
N MET A 143 3.37 6.94 17.48
CA MET A 143 2.19 6.15 17.15
C MET A 143 0.86 6.83 17.51
N ASP A 144 0.85 7.84 18.37
CA ASP A 144 -0.37 8.58 18.74
C ASP A 144 -0.99 9.34 17.57
N LYS A 145 -0.20 9.54 16.51
CA LYS A 145 -0.63 10.19 15.26
C LYS A 145 -1.12 9.22 14.21
N VAL A 146 -1.03 7.92 14.47
CA VAL A 146 -1.44 6.86 13.54
C VAL A 146 -2.85 6.42 13.85
N THR A 147 -3.72 6.46 12.86
CA THR A 147 -5.05 5.85 12.94
C THR A 147 -5.01 4.48 12.30
N VAL A 148 -5.32 3.44 13.08
CA VAL A 148 -5.42 2.07 12.54
C VAL A 148 -6.88 1.73 12.31
N HIS A 149 -7.22 1.42 11.07
CA HIS A 149 -8.54 0.97 10.63
C HIS A 149 -8.54 -0.55 10.54
N PHE A 150 -9.37 -1.22 11.35
CA PHE A 150 -9.42 -2.68 11.41
C PHE A 150 -10.52 -3.24 10.53
N ASN A 151 -10.37 -4.52 10.14
CA ASN A 151 -11.25 -5.20 9.19
C ASN A 151 -11.37 -4.39 7.88
N ALA A 152 -10.33 -3.66 7.55
CA ALA A 152 -10.25 -2.87 6.36
C ALA A 152 -10.19 -3.81 5.15
N LYS A 153 -11.24 -3.81 4.36
CA LYS A 153 -11.17 -4.50 3.08
C LYS A 153 -10.17 -3.77 2.21
N ARG A 154 -9.29 -4.52 1.57
CA ARG A 154 -8.49 -4.04 0.46
C ARG A 154 -9.42 -3.26 -0.46
N GLN A 155 -9.06 -2.03 -0.81
CA GLN A 155 -9.71 -1.39 -1.96
C GLN A 155 -9.44 -2.33 -3.11
N SER A 156 -10.44 -3.09 -3.53
CA SER A 156 -10.24 -4.04 -4.59
C SER A 156 -9.85 -3.23 -5.82
N SER A 157 -8.60 -3.38 -6.25
CA SER A 157 -8.16 -2.89 -7.55
C SER A 157 -8.75 -3.72 -8.68
N LEU A 158 -9.85 -4.42 -8.38
CA LEU A 158 -10.57 -5.21 -9.35
C LEU A 158 -11.21 -4.27 -10.35
N LEU A 159 -10.59 -4.19 -11.51
CA LEU A 159 -11.08 -3.36 -12.59
C LEU A 159 -12.56 -3.67 -12.85
N GLY A 160 -13.39 -2.64 -12.75
CA GLY A 160 -14.84 -2.75 -12.86
C GLY A 160 -15.61 -2.77 -11.54
N ASP A 161 -14.97 -3.08 -10.41
CA ASP A 161 -15.59 -3.08 -9.08
C ASP A 161 -15.69 -1.66 -8.50
N VAL A 162 -16.71 -0.94 -8.93
CA VAL A 162 -16.93 0.47 -8.53
C VAL A 162 -17.67 0.62 -7.21
N ASN A 163 -18.22 -0.47 -6.67
CA ASN A 163 -18.88 -0.49 -5.36
C ASN A 163 -17.95 -0.94 -4.23
N ALA A 164 -16.75 -1.41 -4.59
CA ALA A 164 -15.72 -1.90 -3.68
C ALA A 164 -16.18 -3.09 -2.80
N ASP A 165 -17.00 -4.01 -3.38
CA ASP A 165 -17.44 -5.20 -2.66
C ASP A 165 -16.53 -6.43 -2.90
N GLY A 166 -15.47 -6.25 -3.69
CA GLY A 166 -14.51 -7.31 -4.04
C GLY A 166 -14.97 -8.20 -5.18
N GLN A 167 -16.03 -7.82 -5.90
CA GLN A 167 -16.54 -8.57 -7.03
C GLN A 167 -16.89 -7.64 -8.19
N PHE A 168 -16.44 -7.97 -9.39
CA PHE A 168 -16.90 -7.26 -10.59
C PHE A 168 -18.16 -7.92 -11.15
N THR A 169 -19.28 -7.27 -10.99
CA THR A 169 -20.61 -7.80 -11.33
C THR A 169 -21.47 -6.81 -12.12
N VAL A 170 -22.68 -7.21 -12.48
CA VAL A 170 -23.68 -6.32 -13.08
C VAL A 170 -24.05 -5.18 -12.13
N ALA A 171 -23.92 -5.36 -10.81
CA ALA A 171 -24.22 -4.31 -9.83
C ALA A 171 -23.33 -3.09 -10.03
N ASP A 172 -22.04 -3.31 -10.31
CA ASP A 172 -21.06 -2.25 -10.57
C ASP A 172 -21.38 -1.48 -11.83
N MET A 173 -21.70 -2.21 -12.89
CA MET A 173 -22.13 -1.59 -14.16
C MET A 173 -23.35 -0.69 -13.97
N VAL A 174 -24.34 -1.15 -13.20
CA VAL A 174 -25.54 -0.36 -12.87
C VAL A 174 -25.19 0.85 -12.01
N LEU A 175 -24.24 0.70 -11.11
CA LEU A 175 -23.80 1.81 -10.24
C LEU A 175 -23.06 2.88 -11.06
N LEU A 176 -22.11 2.48 -11.93
CA LEU A 176 -21.46 3.41 -12.85
C LEU A 176 -22.46 4.12 -13.75
N GLN A 177 -23.43 3.39 -14.30
CA GLN A 177 -24.50 3.98 -15.12
C GLN A 177 -25.29 5.05 -14.35
N LYS A 178 -25.66 4.78 -13.09
CA LYS A 178 -26.34 5.76 -12.23
C LYS A 178 -25.48 6.99 -11.97
N TRP A 179 -24.20 6.79 -11.71
CA TRP A 179 -23.27 7.88 -11.46
C TRP A 179 -23.11 8.78 -12.69
N LEU A 180 -22.96 8.20 -13.89
CA LEU A 180 -22.84 8.94 -15.15
C LEU A 180 -24.04 9.86 -15.47
N ILE A 181 -25.20 9.55 -14.93
CA ILE A 181 -26.42 10.39 -15.07
C ILE A 181 -26.66 11.26 -13.81
N GLY A 182 -25.64 11.43 -12.95
CA GLY A 182 -25.72 12.25 -11.74
C GLY A 182 -26.58 11.64 -10.62
N LYS A 183 -26.79 10.32 -10.63
CA LYS A 183 -27.59 9.60 -9.63
C LYS A 183 -26.78 8.47 -9.02
N GLY A 184 -26.20 8.71 -7.87
CA GLY A 184 -25.44 7.67 -7.14
C GLY A 184 -24.04 8.11 -6.79
N ILE A 185 -23.37 7.29 -6.00
CA ILE A 185 -22.00 7.49 -5.53
C ILE A 185 -21.22 6.23 -5.90
N LEU A 186 -19.99 6.40 -6.38
CA LEU A 186 -19.03 5.31 -6.55
C LEU A 186 -18.15 5.26 -5.31
N HIS A 187 -17.86 4.06 -4.81
CA HIS A 187 -16.96 3.84 -3.69
C HIS A 187 -15.52 3.71 -4.17
N SER A 188 -15.31 3.18 -5.37
CA SER A 188 -14.02 3.09 -6.06
C SER A 188 -14.16 3.58 -7.51
N PRO A 189 -14.18 4.91 -7.72
CA PRO A 189 -14.34 5.47 -9.08
C PRO A 189 -13.21 5.02 -10.03
N ASP A 190 -11.97 4.92 -9.53
CA ASP A 190 -10.81 4.54 -10.33
C ASP A 190 -10.93 3.14 -10.93
N ASN A 191 -11.59 2.21 -10.22
CA ASN A 191 -11.92 0.88 -10.75
C ASN A 191 -12.88 0.92 -11.94
N GLY A 192 -13.58 2.02 -12.11
CA GLY A 192 -14.50 2.23 -13.22
C GLY A 192 -13.82 2.64 -14.52
N ASP A 193 -12.58 3.09 -14.49
CA ASP A 193 -11.81 3.49 -15.68
C ASP A 193 -11.28 2.24 -16.41
N MET A 194 -12.14 1.64 -17.18
CA MET A 194 -11.90 0.38 -17.89
C MET A 194 -10.91 0.49 -19.06
N ASN A 195 -10.56 1.70 -19.45
CA ASN A 195 -9.64 1.96 -20.56
C ASN A 195 -8.33 2.63 -20.12
N GLY A 196 -8.24 3.07 -18.87
CA GLY A 196 -7.05 3.68 -18.29
C GLY A 196 -6.76 5.09 -18.84
N ASP A 197 -7.80 5.83 -19.30
CA ASP A 197 -7.62 7.17 -19.84
C ASP A 197 -7.78 8.29 -18.78
N GLY A 198 -8.09 7.92 -17.54
CA GLY A 198 -8.31 8.84 -16.41
C GLY A 198 -9.66 9.55 -16.43
N ILE A 199 -10.58 9.16 -17.32
CA ILE A 199 -11.89 9.82 -17.50
C ILE A 199 -13.02 8.82 -17.43
N LEU A 200 -13.76 8.81 -16.34
CA LEU A 200 -14.99 8.00 -16.24
C LEU A 200 -16.09 8.52 -17.17
N ASN A 201 -16.47 7.67 -18.12
CA ASN A 201 -17.48 8.03 -19.12
C ASN A 201 -18.23 6.78 -19.65
N SER A 202 -19.04 6.98 -20.70
CA SER A 202 -19.86 5.91 -21.28
C SER A 202 -19.03 4.82 -21.99
N TRP A 203 -17.78 5.08 -22.36
CA TRP A 203 -16.89 4.07 -22.94
C TRP A 203 -16.51 3.02 -21.91
N ASP A 204 -16.30 3.41 -20.65
CA ASP A 204 -16.01 2.50 -19.56
C ASP A 204 -17.20 1.59 -19.30
N LEU A 205 -18.41 2.15 -19.30
CA LEU A 205 -19.63 1.37 -19.17
C LEU A 205 -19.76 0.31 -20.29
N VAL A 206 -19.39 0.66 -21.52
CA VAL A 206 -19.38 -0.28 -22.65
C VAL A 206 -18.33 -1.38 -22.41
N ARG A 207 -17.16 -1.04 -21.91
CA ARG A 207 -16.10 -2.01 -21.59
C ARG A 207 -16.48 -2.92 -20.43
N MET A 208 -17.04 -2.38 -19.34
CA MET A 208 -17.61 -3.18 -18.24
C MET A 208 -18.59 -4.22 -18.76
N ARG A 209 -19.52 -3.80 -19.62
CA ARG A 209 -20.49 -4.70 -20.23
C ARG A 209 -19.83 -5.82 -21.05
N ARG A 210 -18.81 -5.48 -21.86
CA ARG A 210 -18.08 -6.48 -22.65
C ARG A 210 -17.34 -7.47 -21.76
N ALA A 211 -16.66 -6.99 -20.71
CA ALA A 211 -15.96 -7.82 -19.76
C ALA A 211 -16.90 -8.80 -19.04
N LEU A 212 -18.06 -8.33 -18.58
CA LEU A 212 -19.08 -9.19 -17.95
C LEU A 212 -19.65 -10.26 -18.91
N LEU A 213 -19.63 -10.00 -20.21
CA LEU A 213 -20.05 -10.96 -21.24
C LEU A 213 -18.91 -11.88 -21.73
N GLY A 214 -17.71 -11.78 -21.13
CA GLY A 214 -16.53 -12.53 -21.56
C GLY A 214 -16.04 -12.17 -22.97
N GLN A 215 -16.32 -10.95 -23.43
CA GLN A 215 -15.92 -10.45 -24.74
C GLN A 215 -14.59 -9.71 -24.63
N SER A 216 -13.73 -9.80 -25.68
CA SER A 216 -12.47 -9.07 -25.74
C SER A 216 -12.68 -7.56 -25.56
N LEU A 217 -11.82 -6.93 -24.78
CA LEU A 217 -11.81 -5.48 -24.53
C LEU A 217 -11.09 -4.67 -25.61
N ASN A 218 -10.61 -5.33 -26.68
CA ASN A 218 -9.93 -4.72 -27.82
C ASN A 218 -10.86 -3.86 -28.65
#